data_db079bc7673a3c491ece27d42626eb59
#
_entry.id   db079bc7673a3c491ece27d42626eb59
#
_cell.length_a   1.000
_cell.length_b   1.000
_cell.length_c   1.000
_cell.angle_alpha   90.00
_cell.angle_beta   90.00
_cell.angle_gamma   90.00
#
_symmetry.space_group_name_H-M   'P 1'
#
loop_
_entity.id
_entity.type
_entity.pdbx_description
1 polymer ?
#
loop_
_entity_poly.entity_id
_entity_poly.type
_entity_poly.pdbx_seq_one_letter_code
_entity_poly.pdbx_strand_id
1 'polypeptide(L)'
;MSLEPNGEDTLTKAAVLIEPGKPLVIEEVVVDKPGPHEVRIRTAACGLCHSDLHFIDGAYPHPLPAIPGHEAAGIVEAVGSEVRTVKPGDAVVTCLSAFCGHCEFCVSGRMSLCMGGDTRRPAGSAPRITR
;
A
#
# COMPACT_ATOMS: atom_id res chain seq x y z
N MET A 1 0.19 -24.87 2.84
CA MET A 1 0.90 -24.02 1.89
C MET A 1 1.86 -23.20 2.72
N SER A 2 3.16 -23.51 2.69
CA SER A 2 4.20 -22.82 3.47
C SER A 2 4.34 -21.41 2.90
N LEU A 3 4.09 -20.41 3.73
CA LEU A 3 4.32 -19.01 3.39
C LEU A 3 5.83 -18.76 3.46
N GLU A 4 6.47 -18.55 2.31
CA GLU A 4 7.90 -18.24 2.26
C GLU A 4 8.13 -16.81 2.79
N PRO A 5 9.10 -16.59 3.69
CA PRO A 5 9.33 -15.28 4.32
C PRO A 5 9.83 -14.18 3.37
N ASN A 6 10.26 -14.52 2.15
CA ASN A 6 10.75 -13.59 1.13
C ASN A 6 10.05 -13.85 -0.21
N GLY A 7 8.73 -13.68 -0.23
CA GLY A 7 7.91 -14.00 -1.41
C GLY A 7 8.46 -13.45 -2.73
N GLU A 8 8.28 -14.22 -3.80
CA GLU A 8 8.52 -13.79 -5.18
C GLU A 8 7.46 -12.79 -5.63
N ASP A 9 7.68 -12.14 -6.78
CA ASP A 9 6.68 -11.30 -7.43
C ASP A 9 5.37 -12.09 -7.64
N THR A 10 4.25 -11.44 -7.45
CA THR A 10 2.94 -12.10 -7.49
C THR A 10 2.04 -11.49 -8.55
N LEU A 11 1.53 -12.31 -9.45
CA LEU A 11 0.48 -11.91 -10.39
C LEU A 11 -0.88 -11.88 -9.67
N THR A 12 -1.61 -10.78 -9.82
CA THR A 12 -2.94 -10.60 -9.25
C THR A 12 -3.82 -9.72 -10.14
N LYS A 13 -5.10 -9.57 -9.80
CA LYS A 13 -6.01 -8.65 -10.48
C LYS A 13 -6.25 -7.42 -9.61
N ALA A 14 -6.30 -6.27 -10.25
CA ALA A 14 -6.59 -5.00 -9.59
C ALA A 14 -7.54 -4.13 -10.42
N ALA A 15 -8.25 -3.24 -9.73
CA ALA A 15 -9.04 -2.18 -10.35
C ALA A 15 -8.11 -0.98 -10.58
N VAL A 16 -7.78 -0.70 -11.83
CA VAL A 16 -6.78 0.28 -12.23
C VAL A 16 -7.46 1.54 -12.75
N LEU A 17 -7.09 2.69 -12.21
CA LEU A 17 -7.43 4.01 -12.72
C LEU A 17 -6.45 4.38 -13.82
N ILE A 18 -6.93 4.43 -15.06
CA ILE A 18 -6.13 4.77 -16.25
C ILE A 18 -6.22 6.27 -16.54
N GLU A 19 -7.43 6.83 -16.42
CA GLU A 19 -7.76 8.20 -16.75
C GLU A 19 -8.82 8.73 -15.78
N PRO A 20 -8.65 9.95 -15.25
CA PRO A 20 -9.66 10.54 -14.37
C PRO A 20 -11.01 10.68 -15.07
N GLY A 21 -12.10 10.51 -14.33
CA GLY A 21 -13.47 10.57 -14.85
C GLY A 21 -13.89 9.36 -15.68
N LYS A 22 -13.06 8.32 -15.77
CA LYS A 22 -13.39 7.06 -16.44
C LYS A 22 -13.58 5.93 -15.43
N PRO A 23 -14.38 4.90 -15.76
CA PRO A 23 -14.48 3.71 -14.94
C PRO A 23 -13.12 3.04 -14.71
N LEU A 24 -12.94 2.43 -13.56
CA LEU A 24 -11.77 1.58 -13.28
C LEU A 24 -11.78 0.37 -14.20
N VAL A 25 -10.60 -0.06 -14.64
CA VAL A 25 -10.41 -1.24 -15.49
C VAL A 25 -9.80 -2.37 -14.65
N ILE A 26 -10.39 -3.56 -14.74
CA ILE A 26 -9.80 -4.74 -14.07
C ILE A 26 -8.69 -5.28 -14.95
N GLU A 27 -7.48 -5.23 -14.45
CA GLU A 27 -6.27 -5.72 -15.15
C GLU A 27 -5.48 -6.71 -14.30
N GLU A 28 -4.68 -7.53 -14.94
CA GLU A 28 -3.63 -8.31 -14.28
C GLU A 28 -2.43 -7.41 -14.03
N VAL A 29 -1.93 -7.46 -12.81
CA VAL A 29 -0.79 -6.66 -12.35
C VAL A 29 0.19 -7.53 -11.59
N VAL A 30 1.45 -7.18 -11.67
CA VAL A 30 2.52 -7.83 -10.89
C VAL A 30 2.82 -6.99 -9.66
N VAL A 31 2.72 -7.61 -8.49
CA VAL A 31 3.11 -7.01 -7.21
C VAL A 31 4.50 -7.51 -6.88
N ASP A 32 5.46 -6.61 -6.79
CA ASP A 32 6.84 -6.92 -6.43
C ASP A 32 6.94 -7.56 -5.04
N LYS A 33 8.01 -8.31 -4.82
CA LYS A 33 8.37 -8.74 -3.46
C LYS A 33 8.54 -7.53 -2.54
N PRO A 34 8.18 -7.64 -1.25
CA PRO A 34 8.32 -6.53 -0.32
C PRO A 34 9.79 -6.13 -0.13
N GLY A 35 10.06 -4.83 -0.15
CA GLY A 35 11.34 -4.26 0.24
C GLY A 35 11.60 -4.41 1.74
N PRO A 36 12.79 -4.00 2.26
CA PRO A 36 13.21 -4.28 3.64
C PRO A 36 12.17 -3.90 4.72
N HIS A 37 11.48 -2.78 4.57
CA HIS A 37 10.48 -2.26 5.52
C HIS A 37 9.03 -2.42 5.04
N GLU A 38 8.79 -3.22 4.00
CA GLU A 38 7.48 -3.39 3.39
C GLU A 38 6.83 -4.71 3.77
N VAL A 39 5.52 -4.74 3.66
CA VAL A 39 4.69 -5.91 3.94
C VAL A 39 3.79 -6.16 2.73
N ARG A 40 3.72 -7.40 2.26
CA ARG A 40 2.73 -7.81 1.28
C ARG A 40 1.54 -8.45 1.98
N ILE A 41 0.35 -7.95 1.64
CA ILE A 41 -0.90 -8.38 2.25
C ILE A 41 -1.78 -9.00 1.16
N ARG A 42 -2.30 -10.18 1.41
CA ARG A 42 -3.41 -10.73 0.62
C ARG A 42 -4.70 -10.07 1.11
N THR A 43 -5.17 -9.11 0.33
CA THR A 43 -6.37 -8.33 0.65
C THR A 43 -7.61 -9.23 0.70
N ALA A 44 -8.34 -9.19 1.80
CA ALA A 44 -9.63 -9.86 1.98
C ALA A 44 -10.79 -8.91 1.70
N ALA A 45 -10.63 -7.64 2.05
CA ALA A 45 -11.60 -6.57 1.81
C ALA A 45 -10.88 -5.22 1.73
N CYS A 46 -11.48 -4.29 1.00
CA CYS A 46 -11.05 -2.90 0.98
C CYS A 46 -12.29 -2.00 1.10
N GLY A 47 -12.29 -1.09 2.06
CA GLY A 47 -13.31 -0.07 2.19
C GLY A 47 -13.27 0.92 1.03
N LEU A 48 -14.41 1.54 0.73
CA LEU A 48 -14.52 2.62 -0.25
C LEU A 48 -14.64 3.94 0.50
N CYS A 49 -13.62 4.76 0.40
CA CYS A 49 -13.60 6.09 0.98
C CYS A 49 -14.00 7.15 -0.05
N HIS A 50 -14.55 8.26 0.41
CA HIS A 50 -14.87 9.39 -0.47
C HIS A 50 -13.62 9.97 -1.16
N SER A 51 -12.46 9.87 -0.53
CA SER A 51 -11.18 10.27 -1.14
C SER A 51 -10.79 9.43 -2.36
N ASP A 52 -11.21 8.17 -2.44
CA ASP A 52 -10.99 7.36 -3.64
C ASP A 52 -11.76 7.95 -4.84
N LEU A 53 -12.98 8.45 -4.62
CA LEU A 53 -13.74 9.16 -5.64
C LEU A 53 -13.05 10.42 -6.12
N HIS A 54 -12.42 11.18 -5.20
CA HIS A 54 -11.67 12.38 -5.58
C HIS A 54 -10.48 12.08 -6.51
N PHE A 55 -9.82 10.93 -6.34
CA PHE A 55 -8.80 10.47 -7.28
C PHE A 55 -9.41 10.05 -8.61
N ILE A 56 -10.50 9.28 -8.56
CA ILE A 56 -11.21 8.79 -9.77
C ILE A 56 -11.74 9.97 -10.59
N ASP A 57 -12.36 10.96 -9.95
CA ASP A 57 -12.91 12.14 -10.61
C ASP A 57 -11.83 13.17 -11.03
N GLY A 58 -10.59 12.98 -10.58
CA GLY A 58 -9.48 13.89 -10.87
C GLY A 58 -9.44 15.15 -10.01
N ALA A 59 -10.25 15.24 -8.95
CA ALA A 59 -10.19 16.34 -7.98
C ALA A 59 -8.87 16.38 -7.21
N TYR A 60 -8.27 15.19 -6.98
CA TYR A 60 -6.92 15.06 -6.42
C TYR A 60 -5.96 14.57 -7.51
N PRO A 61 -5.01 15.43 -7.96
CA PRO A 61 -4.00 15.01 -8.94
C PRO A 61 -3.15 13.85 -8.40
N HIS A 62 -2.96 12.82 -9.21
CA HIS A 62 -2.13 11.66 -8.88
C HIS A 62 -1.44 11.12 -10.14
N PRO A 63 -0.20 10.63 -10.06
CA PRO A 63 0.42 9.92 -11.16
C PRO A 63 -0.41 8.71 -11.59
N LEU A 64 -0.61 8.55 -12.90
CA LEU A 64 -1.37 7.45 -13.48
C LEU A 64 -0.45 6.53 -14.30
N PRO A 65 -0.78 5.25 -14.45
CA PRO A 65 -1.95 4.56 -13.88
C PRO A 65 -1.83 4.36 -12.36
N ALA A 66 -2.97 4.26 -11.65
CA ALA A 66 -3.01 4.08 -10.20
C ALA A 66 -4.02 3.01 -9.78
N ILE A 67 -3.79 2.39 -8.65
CA ILE A 67 -4.73 1.46 -8.01
C ILE A 67 -5.22 2.16 -6.74
N PRO A 68 -6.44 2.72 -6.72
CA PRO A 68 -7.00 3.38 -5.55
C PRO A 68 -7.37 2.36 -4.47
N GLY A 69 -7.49 2.85 -3.23
CA GLY A 69 -7.86 2.07 -2.07
C GLY A 69 -6.81 2.16 -0.97
N HIS A 70 -7.21 2.55 0.23
CA HIS A 70 -6.33 2.75 1.39
C HIS A 70 -6.92 2.18 2.69
N GLU A 71 -8.08 1.56 2.63
CA GLU A 71 -8.78 0.93 3.76
C GLU A 71 -8.76 -0.59 3.61
N ALA A 72 -7.60 -1.16 3.31
CA ALA A 72 -7.47 -2.59 3.07
C ALA A 72 -7.33 -3.36 4.40
N ALA A 73 -7.99 -4.52 4.45
CA ALA A 73 -7.82 -5.53 5.48
C ALA A 73 -7.43 -6.86 4.83
N GLY A 74 -6.59 -7.64 5.48
CA GLY A 74 -6.15 -8.91 4.91
C GLY A 74 -5.17 -9.67 5.80
N ILE A 75 -4.52 -10.63 5.18
CA ILE A 75 -3.54 -11.49 5.84
C ILE A 75 -2.16 -11.19 5.27
N VAL A 76 -1.18 -11.01 6.15
CA VAL A 76 0.22 -10.85 5.76
C VAL A 76 0.69 -12.11 5.05
N GLU A 77 1.21 -11.97 3.83
CA GLU A 77 1.81 -13.08 3.06
C GLU A 77 3.32 -13.09 3.14
N ALA A 78 3.93 -11.91 3.06
CA ALA A 78 5.38 -11.78 3.10
C ALA A 78 5.77 -10.46 3.79
N VAL A 79 6.94 -10.45 4.40
CA VAL A 79 7.50 -9.29 5.09
C VAL A 79 8.94 -9.06 4.64
N GLY A 80 9.36 -7.81 4.60
CA GLY A 80 10.75 -7.44 4.36
C GLY A 80 11.66 -7.75 5.56
N SER A 81 12.97 -7.75 5.33
CA SER A 81 13.98 -8.17 6.31
C SER A 81 14.02 -7.32 7.58
N GLU A 82 13.58 -6.07 7.52
CA GLU A 82 13.57 -5.12 8.63
C GLU A 82 12.22 -5.01 9.35
N VAL A 83 11.19 -5.71 8.89
CA VAL A 83 9.86 -5.72 9.54
C VAL A 83 9.94 -6.54 10.82
N ARG A 84 9.47 -5.96 11.95
CA ARG A 84 9.51 -6.59 13.28
C ARG A 84 8.15 -6.64 13.97
N THR A 85 7.17 -5.90 13.45
CA THR A 85 5.87 -5.71 14.11
C THR A 85 4.81 -6.72 13.72
N VAL A 86 4.97 -7.34 12.54
CA VAL A 86 4.03 -8.34 11.99
C VAL A 86 4.80 -9.46 11.30
N LYS A 87 4.16 -10.60 11.10
CA LYS A 87 4.71 -11.78 10.43
C LYS A 87 3.70 -12.40 9.48
N PRO A 88 4.13 -13.25 8.54
CA PRO A 88 3.21 -14.01 7.69
C PRO A 88 2.17 -14.76 8.50
N GLY A 89 0.91 -14.68 8.08
CA GLY A 89 -0.26 -15.24 8.74
C GLY A 89 -1.01 -14.28 9.65
N ASP A 90 -0.44 -13.13 10.02
CA ASP A 90 -1.14 -12.14 10.84
C ASP A 90 -2.27 -11.47 10.08
N ALA A 91 -3.41 -11.26 10.76
CA ALA A 91 -4.51 -10.46 10.26
C ALA A 91 -4.23 -8.98 10.53
N VAL A 92 -4.34 -8.15 9.50
CA VAL A 92 -3.98 -6.73 9.57
C VAL A 92 -5.00 -5.84 8.86
N VAL A 93 -5.03 -4.57 9.28
CA VAL A 93 -5.66 -3.49 8.52
C VAL A 93 -4.61 -2.43 8.20
N THR A 94 -4.75 -1.76 7.05
CA THR A 94 -3.85 -0.68 6.66
C THR A 94 -4.21 0.61 7.37
N CYS A 95 -3.22 1.49 7.55
CA CYS A 95 -3.42 2.85 8.04
C CYS A 95 -2.95 3.83 6.96
N LEU A 96 -3.81 4.79 6.60
CA LEU A 96 -3.48 5.83 5.64
C LEU A 96 -2.32 6.72 6.11
N SER A 97 -2.23 6.98 7.42
CA SER A 97 -1.19 7.84 7.99
C SER A 97 0.08 7.04 8.26
N ALA A 98 1.00 7.06 7.30
CA ALA A 98 2.34 6.49 7.51
C ALA A 98 3.12 7.31 8.54
N PHE A 99 3.88 6.64 9.41
CA PHE A 99 4.67 7.28 10.46
C PHE A 99 6.02 6.58 10.66
N CYS A 100 7.06 7.34 11.01
CA CYS A 100 8.42 6.82 11.14
C CYS A 100 8.71 6.15 12.50
N GLY A 101 7.92 6.42 13.53
CA GLY A 101 8.10 5.87 14.87
C GLY A 101 9.16 6.54 15.73
N HIS A 102 10.00 7.44 15.21
CA HIS A 102 11.16 8.03 15.94
C HIS A 102 11.21 9.55 15.98
N CYS A 103 10.43 10.29 15.16
CA CYS A 103 10.39 11.74 15.26
C CYS A 103 9.65 12.20 16.53
N GLU A 104 9.79 13.48 16.90
CA GLU A 104 9.19 14.06 18.13
C GLU A 104 7.67 13.82 18.22
N PHE A 105 6.95 13.88 17.08
CA PHE A 105 5.53 13.62 17.05
C PHE A 105 5.20 12.14 17.28
N CYS A 106 5.97 11.23 16.70
CA CYS A 106 5.76 9.80 16.88
C CYS A 106 6.03 9.37 18.34
N VAL A 107 7.15 9.78 18.92
CA VAL A 107 7.51 9.39 20.31
C VAL A 107 6.62 10.05 21.35
N SER A 108 5.94 11.16 21.00
CA SER A 108 4.94 11.80 21.86
C SER A 108 3.51 11.30 21.64
N GLY A 109 3.31 10.24 20.84
CA GLY A 109 1.99 9.63 20.58
C GLY A 109 1.15 10.39 19.55
N ARG A 110 1.71 11.35 18.83
CA ARG A 110 1.03 12.15 17.79
C ARG A 110 1.44 11.72 16.38
N MET A 111 1.36 10.44 16.10
CA MET A 111 1.82 9.83 14.85
C MET A 111 1.19 10.41 13.59
N SER A 112 -0.06 10.91 13.67
CA SER A 112 -0.73 11.59 12.55
C SER A 112 -0.03 12.87 12.10
N LEU A 113 0.84 13.46 12.96
CA LEU A 113 1.64 14.64 12.65
C LEU A 113 3.07 14.27 12.24
N CYS A 114 3.36 13.02 11.94
CA CYS A 114 4.71 12.57 11.57
C CYS A 114 5.27 13.39 10.41
N MET A 115 6.50 13.89 10.59
CA MET A 115 7.26 14.63 9.58
C MET A 115 8.42 13.81 8.99
N GLY A 116 8.53 12.52 9.33
CA GLY A 116 9.57 11.64 8.81
C GLY A 116 9.41 11.41 7.31
N GLY A 117 10.41 11.85 6.53
CA GLY A 117 10.43 11.69 5.08
C GLY A 117 10.66 10.26 4.60
N ASP A 118 11.23 9.41 5.46
CA ASP A 118 11.56 8.00 5.22
C ASP A 118 10.33 7.07 5.15
N THR A 119 9.16 7.54 5.59
CA THR A 119 7.90 6.79 5.49
C THR A 119 7.22 6.92 4.12
N ARG A 120 7.71 7.81 3.27
CA ARG A 120 7.15 8.08 1.95
C ARG A 120 8.14 7.68 0.88
N ARG A 121 7.66 7.02 -0.16
CA ARG A 121 8.49 6.76 -1.33
C ARG A 121 8.87 8.09 -1.98
N PRO A 122 10.14 8.27 -2.41
CA PRO A 122 10.55 9.44 -3.16
C PRO A 122 9.71 9.61 -4.44
N ALA A 123 9.44 10.86 -4.80
CA ALA A 123 8.79 11.16 -6.08
C ALA A 123 9.61 10.57 -7.24
N GLY A 124 8.94 9.93 -8.19
CA GLY A 124 9.59 9.29 -9.33
C GLY A 124 10.16 7.88 -9.05
N SER A 125 9.96 7.33 -7.83
CA SER A 125 10.30 5.92 -7.58
C SER A 125 9.53 4.99 -8.52
N ALA A 126 10.16 3.91 -8.95
CA ALA A 126 9.49 2.87 -9.74
C ALA A 126 8.25 2.33 -9.00
N PRO A 127 7.15 2.06 -9.69
CA PRO A 127 5.98 1.45 -9.05
C PRO A 127 6.34 0.08 -8.48
N ARG A 128 5.68 -0.31 -7.39
CA ARG A 128 5.76 -1.67 -6.83
C ARG A 128 4.74 -2.60 -7.46
N ILE A 129 3.90 -2.07 -8.33
CA ILE A 129 2.89 -2.79 -9.08
C ILE A 129 3.08 -2.41 -10.53
N THR A 130 3.30 -3.39 -11.40
CA THR A 130 3.45 -3.20 -12.84
C THR A 130 2.30 -3.89 -13.59
N ARG A 131 1.90 -3.30 -14.72
CA ARG A 131 0.86 -3.80 -15.61
C ARG A 131 1.45 -4.73 -16.63
#